data_1c46afd0e557d9c35b1f7eb606648846
#
_entry.id   1c46afd0e557d9c35b1f7eb606648846
#
_cell.length_a   1.000
_cell.length_b   1.000
_cell.length_c   1.000
_cell.angle_alpha   90.00
_cell.angle_beta   90.00
_cell.angle_gamma   90.00
#
_symmetry.space_group_name_H-M   'P 1'
#
loop_
_entity.id
_entity.type
_entity.pdbx_description
1 polymer ?
#
loop_
_entity_poly.entity_id
_entity_poly.type
_entity_poly.pdbx_seq_one_letter_code
_entity_poly.pdbx_strand_id
1 'polypeptide(L)'
;MVAFLGGLLLSLVILLALAIWSIRRHRDPDLHIECDSTIHELMPTLAGLTVGTAVPGNAVTVLENGAFFDVLIGRIQAARESVHLETFLWKEGVLGRRVADALIARARAGVKVRVLLDAEGSKAVGDAVVQQMRDTGCRVVFFHERKLRNIGVLNDRDHRKLVIIDGREAFVGGHCIVDEWLGDAEDGKHNADISLHLHGPIVHSVQSAFSENWAGETGELFVGNDVFPTLEPAGDILMHAVFAKPENSAPAVKILHHTAICLARRRIWIQNP
;
A
#
# COMPACT_ATOMS: atom_id res chain seq x y z
N MET A 1 -11.13 35.72 -40.87
CA MET A 1 -11.22 36.35 -39.53
C MET A 1 -12.39 35.80 -38.72
N VAL A 2 -13.64 35.82 -39.21
CA VAL A 2 -14.82 35.31 -38.48
C VAL A 2 -14.73 33.82 -38.13
N ALA A 3 -14.33 32.98 -39.08
CA ALA A 3 -14.18 31.53 -38.81
C ALA A 3 -13.08 31.22 -37.77
N PHE A 4 -11.99 31.99 -37.76
CA PHE A 4 -10.91 31.86 -36.78
C PHE A 4 -11.37 32.25 -35.37
N LEU A 5 -12.09 33.36 -35.25
CA LEU A 5 -12.68 33.83 -33.99
C LEU A 5 -13.73 32.84 -33.45
N GLY A 6 -14.54 32.26 -34.35
CA GLY A 6 -15.51 31.22 -33.98
C GLY A 6 -14.85 29.96 -33.46
N GLY A 7 -13.75 29.51 -34.08
CA GLY A 7 -12.96 28.36 -33.60
C GLY A 7 -12.33 28.60 -32.23
N LEU A 8 -11.78 29.82 -32.00
CA LEU A 8 -11.19 30.18 -30.71
C LEU A 8 -12.23 30.21 -29.58
N LEU A 9 -13.42 30.76 -29.86
CA LEU A 9 -14.52 30.80 -28.88
C LEU A 9 -15.00 29.40 -28.55
N LEU A 10 -15.17 28.55 -29.53
CA LEU A 10 -15.56 27.14 -29.30
C LEU A 10 -14.53 26.40 -28.45
N SER A 11 -13.24 26.57 -28.74
CA SER A 11 -12.17 25.97 -27.95
C SER A 11 -12.19 26.44 -26.49
N LEU A 12 -12.41 27.75 -26.27
CA LEU A 12 -12.52 28.32 -24.92
C LEU A 12 -13.73 27.75 -24.16
N VAL A 13 -14.88 27.61 -24.82
CA VAL A 13 -16.09 27.01 -24.21
C VAL A 13 -15.84 25.53 -23.83
N ILE A 14 -15.18 24.76 -24.70
CA ILE A 14 -14.82 23.36 -24.41
C ILE A 14 -13.86 23.29 -23.22
N LEU A 15 -12.81 24.12 -23.18
CA LEU A 15 -11.87 24.14 -22.07
C LEU A 15 -12.56 24.54 -20.76
N LEU A 16 -13.46 25.52 -20.79
CA LEU A 16 -14.24 25.91 -19.61
C LEU A 16 -15.17 24.77 -19.14
N ALA A 17 -15.84 24.10 -20.06
CA ALA A 17 -16.69 22.96 -19.75
C ALA A 17 -15.89 21.80 -19.14
N LEU A 18 -14.71 21.51 -19.67
CA LEU A 18 -13.80 20.50 -19.13
C LEU A 18 -13.28 20.91 -17.74
N ALA A 19 -12.95 22.18 -17.53
CA ALA A 19 -12.53 22.68 -16.23
C ALA A 19 -13.65 22.58 -15.19
N ILE A 20 -14.88 22.98 -15.53
CA ILE A 20 -16.06 22.86 -14.65
C ILE A 20 -16.35 21.38 -14.36
N TRP A 21 -16.27 20.51 -15.37
CA TRP A 21 -16.46 19.07 -15.20
C TRP A 21 -15.40 18.47 -14.28
N SER A 22 -14.12 18.85 -14.44
CA SER A 22 -13.03 18.41 -13.58
C SER A 22 -13.21 18.86 -12.13
N ILE A 23 -13.59 20.12 -11.89
CA ILE A 23 -13.86 20.65 -10.55
C ILE A 23 -15.02 19.91 -9.87
N ARG A 24 -16.12 19.65 -10.62
CA ARG A 24 -17.28 18.93 -10.07
C ARG A 24 -16.98 17.46 -9.77
N ARG A 25 -16.11 16.83 -10.55
CA ARG A 25 -15.72 15.43 -10.38
C ARG A 25 -14.87 15.19 -9.14
N HIS A 26 -14.12 16.22 -8.70
CA HIS A 26 -13.19 16.14 -7.56
C HIS A 26 -13.73 16.83 -6.30
N ARG A 27 -15.04 17.01 -6.20
CA ARG A 27 -15.64 17.69 -5.04
C ARG A 27 -15.60 16.77 -3.82
N ASP A 28 -14.75 17.14 -2.86
CA ASP A 28 -14.70 16.49 -1.55
C ASP A 28 -15.99 16.79 -0.77
N PRO A 29 -16.51 15.84 0.01
CA PRO A 29 -17.61 16.12 0.92
C PRO A 29 -17.17 17.10 2.02
N ASP A 30 -18.00 18.11 2.30
CA ASP A 30 -17.86 18.90 3.51
C ASP A 30 -18.38 18.09 4.69
N LEU A 31 -17.47 17.65 5.55
CA LEU A 31 -17.83 16.85 6.73
C LEU A 31 -17.97 17.78 7.94
N HIS A 32 -19.15 17.83 8.52
CA HIS A 32 -19.40 18.38 9.83
C HIS A 32 -19.51 17.25 10.86
N ILE A 33 -18.63 17.25 11.84
CA ILE A 33 -18.66 16.29 12.95
C ILE A 33 -19.14 17.03 14.19
N GLU A 34 -20.46 17.00 14.39
CA GLU A 34 -21.14 17.55 15.56
C GLU A 34 -21.49 16.42 16.51
N CYS A 35 -20.50 15.75 17.06
CA CYS A 35 -20.79 14.68 18.03
C CYS A 35 -19.76 14.60 19.14
N ASP A 36 -20.27 14.25 20.32
CA ASP A 36 -19.48 13.86 21.47
C ASP A 36 -19.07 12.39 21.46
N SER A 37 -19.33 11.71 20.34
CA SER A 37 -19.07 10.28 20.15
C SER A 37 -17.59 9.96 20.08
N THR A 38 -17.28 8.73 20.32
CA THR A 38 -15.94 8.17 20.14
C THR A 38 -15.73 7.74 18.69
N ILE A 39 -14.47 7.61 18.27
CA ILE A 39 -14.15 7.07 16.95
C ILE A 39 -14.73 5.66 16.75
N HIS A 40 -14.83 4.87 17.82
CA HIS A 40 -15.40 3.53 17.81
C HIS A 40 -16.88 3.53 17.41
N GLU A 41 -17.65 4.47 17.95
CA GLU A 41 -19.08 4.61 17.61
C GLU A 41 -19.31 5.12 16.19
N LEU A 42 -18.35 5.87 15.64
CA LEU A 42 -18.37 6.37 14.28
C LEU A 42 -17.88 5.34 13.24
N MET A 43 -17.28 4.22 13.67
CA MET A 43 -16.71 3.24 12.73
C MET A 43 -17.66 2.76 11.64
N PRO A 44 -18.96 2.48 11.90
CA PRO A 44 -19.89 2.10 10.82
C PRO A 44 -20.05 3.19 9.76
N THR A 45 -20.16 4.45 10.17
CA THR A 45 -20.25 5.59 9.25
C THR A 45 -18.95 5.79 8.48
N LEU A 46 -17.80 5.71 9.16
CA LEU A 46 -16.49 5.82 8.53
C LEU A 46 -16.27 4.70 7.52
N ALA A 47 -16.66 3.47 7.84
CA ALA A 47 -16.58 2.33 6.93
C ALA A 47 -17.36 2.61 5.63
N GLY A 48 -18.58 3.16 5.73
CA GLY A 48 -19.38 3.56 4.56
C GLY A 48 -18.72 4.68 3.74
N LEU A 49 -18.23 5.74 4.40
CA LEU A 49 -17.61 6.89 3.74
C LEU A 49 -16.28 6.55 3.05
N THR A 50 -15.54 5.59 3.59
CA THR A 50 -14.22 5.20 3.07
C THR A 50 -14.25 3.93 2.22
N VAL A 51 -15.45 3.37 2.00
CA VAL A 51 -15.65 2.09 1.27
C VAL A 51 -14.79 0.96 1.85
N GLY A 52 -14.62 0.97 3.17
CA GLY A 52 -13.84 -0.02 3.89
C GLY A 52 -14.71 -0.85 4.83
N THR A 53 -14.09 -1.77 5.54
CA THR A 53 -14.76 -2.62 6.53
C THR A 53 -13.99 -2.58 7.85
N ALA A 54 -14.71 -2.38 8.95
CA ALA A 54 -14.15 -2.53 10.28
C ALA A 54 -14.12 -4.02 10.65
N VAL A 55 -12.94 -4.53 10.97
CA VAL A 55 -12.68 -5.95 11.21
C VAL A 55 -12.23 -6.14 12.66
N PRO A 56 -13.00 -6.83 13.51
CA PRO A 56 -12.59 -7.15 14.89
C PRO A 56 -11.71 -8.39 14.94
N GLY A 57 -11.14 -8.65 16.12
CA GLY A 57 -10.41 -9.87 16.38
C GLY A 57 -8.94 -9.84 15.95
N ASN A 58 -8.32 -8.67 15.89
CA ASN A 58 -6.93 -8.56 15.41
C ASN A 58 -5.95 -8.29 16.54
N ALA A 59 -4.69 -8.63 16.28
CA ALA A 59 -3.54 -8.23 17.08
C ALA A 59 -2.54 -7.46 16.21
N VAL A 60 -1.79 -6.55 16.84
CA VAL A 60 -0.77 -5.74 16.20
C VAL A 60 0.48 -5.67 17.07
N THR A 61 1.63 -5.79 16.43
CA THR A 61 2.94 -5.44 17.00
C THR A 61 3.50 -4.26 16.23
N VAL A 62 3.88 -3.21 16.95
CA VAL A 62 4.55 -2.05 16.37
C VAL A 62 6.03 -2.36 16.25
N LEU A 63 6.60 -2.17 15.08
CA LEU A 63 8.02 -2.36 14.78
C LEU A 63 8.61 -1.04 14.33
N GLU A 64 9.68 -0.63 14.98
CA GLU A 64 10.32 0.66 14.78
C GLU A 64 11.66 0.49 14.07
N ASN A 65 11.97 1.42 13.19
CA ASN A 65 13.27 1.56 12.53
C ASN A 65 13.81 0.25 11.92
N GLY A 66 15.10 0.08 11.86
CA GLY A 66 15.75 -1.08 11.22
C GLY A 66 15.43 -2.44 11.84
N ALA A 67 15.01 -2.49 13.11
CA ALA A 67 14.57 -3.72 13.76
C ALA A 67 13.39 -4.40 13.03
N PHE A 68 12.57 -3.60 12.34
CA PHE A 68 11.52 -4.10 11.45
C PHE A 68 12.04 -5.15 10.45
N PHE A 69 13.18 -4.89 9.82
CA PHE A 69 13.69 -5.78 8.77
C PHE A 69 14.19 -7.12 9.28
N ASP A 70 14.72 -7.17 10.49
CA ASP A 70 15.17 -8.44 11.09
C ASP A 70 13.96 -9.34 11.36
N VAL A 71 12.87 -8.76 11.87
CA VAL A 71 11.60 -9.49 12.06
C VAL A 71 11.03 -9.91 10.71
N LEU A 72 10.90 -8.98 9.75
CA LEU A 72 10.35 -9.27 8.42
C LEU A 72 11.11 -10.38 7.72
N ILE A 73 12.45 -10.30 7.65
CA ILE A 73 13.28 -11.30 7.00
C ILE A 73 13.15 -12.65 7.68
N GLY A 74 13.13 -12.68 9.02
CA GLY A 74 12.91 -13.92 9.78
C GLY A 74 11.55 -14.55 9.48
N ARG A 75 10.49 -13.74 9.33
CA ARG A 75 9.16 -14.24 8.95
C ARG A 75 9.10 -14.71 7.50
N ILE A 76 9.73 -14.00 6.57
CA ILE A 76 9.86 -14.47 5.17
C ILE A 76 10.56 -15.84 5.16
N GLN A 77 11.67 -16.01 5.88
CA GLN A 77 12.41 -17.28 5.97
C GLN A 77 11.58 -18.43 6.56
N ALA A 78 10.60 -18.13 7.40
CA ALA A 78 9.71 -19.10 8.01
C ALA A 78 8.47 -19.44 7.14
N ALA A 79 8.23 -18.73 6.06
CA ALA A 79 7.08 -18.92 5.17
C ALA A 79 7.02 -20.35 4.61
N ARG A 80 5.81 -20.90 4.46
CA ARG A 80 5.57 -22.26 4.03
C ARG A 80 4.77 -22.40 2.74
N GLU A 81 3.87 -21.47 2.47
CA GLU A 81 2.92 -21.52 1.36
C GLU A 81 3.13 -20.36 0.37
N SER A 82 3.16 -19.13 0.87
CA SER A 82 3.26 -17.94 0.00
C SER A 82 3.93 -16.75 0.69
N VAL A 83 4.59 -15.93 -0.12
CA VAL A 83 5.06 -14.58 0.25
C VAL A 83 4.63 -13.63 -0.84
N HIS A 84 3.82 -12.62 -0.49
CA HIS A 84 3.45 -11.52 -1.36
C HIS A 84 4.07 -10.25 -0.82
N LEU A 85 4.90 -9.59 -1.62
CA LEU A 85 5.59 -8.37 -1.27
C LEU A 85 5.26 -7.27 -2.28
N GLU A 86 4.84 -6.10 -1.79
CA GLU A 86 4.57 -4.91 -2.58
C GLU A 86 5.33 -3.74 -1.97
N THR A 87 6.11 -3.02 -2.77
CA THR A 87 6.87 -1.87 -2.27
C THR A 87 7.06 -0.80 -3.33
N PHE A 88 7.06 0.45 -2.88
CA PHE A 88 7.35 1.60 -3.73
C PHE A 88 8.83 1.66 -4.09
N LEU A 89 9.72 1.60 -3.10
CA LEU A 89 11.14 1.87 -3.28
C LEU A 89 11.98 0.67 -2.88
N TRP A 90 12.72 0.14 -3.86
CA TRP A 90 13.74 -0.87 -3.64
C TRP A 90 15.02 -0.43 -4.37
N LYS A 91 16.12 -0.31 -3.64
CA LYS A 91 17.45 -0.03 -4.22
C LYS A 91 18.39 -1.20 -4.00
N GLU A 92 19.38 -1.30 -4.87
CA GLU A 92 20.53 -2.15 -4.65
C GLU A 92 21.29 -1.71 -3.38
N GLY A 93 21.66 -2.65 -2.52
CA GLY A 93 22.31 -2.38 -1.24
C GLY A 93 22.33 -3.60 -0.34
N VAL A 94 22.79 -3.43 0.88
CA VAL A 94 22.87 -4.49 1.89
C VAL A 94 21.48 -5.03 2.21
N LEU A 95 20.52 -4.15 2.50
CA LEU A 95 19.14 -4.52 2.81
C LEU A 95 18.44 -5.15 1.60
N GLY A 96 18.57 -4.52 0.43
CA GLY A 96 18.00 -5.04 -0.81
C GLY A 96 18.45 -6.47 -1.08
N ARG A 97 19.74 -6.76 -0.86
CA ARG A 97 20.29 -8.09 -1.03
C ARG A 97 19.77 -9.08 0.02
N ARG A 98 19.72 -8.70 1.30
CA ARG A 98 19.20 -9.55 2.39
C ARG A 98 17.75 -9.99 2.13
N VAL A 99 16.89 -9.06 1.71
CA VAL A 99 15.49 -9.36 1.38
C VAL A 99 15.39 -10.26 0.16
N ALA A 100 16.14 -9.96 -0.91
CA ALA A 100 16.17 -10.80 -2.12
C ALA A 100 16.62 -12.24 -1.81
N ASP A 101 17.67 -12.41 -1.02
CA ASP A 101 18.18 -13.74 -0.64
C ASP A 101 17.15 -14.55 0.15
N ALA A 102 16.39 -13.91 1.05
CA ALA A 102 15.31 -14.57 1.79
C ALA A 102 14.17 -15.02 0.86
N LEU A 103 13.74 -14.18 -0.08
CA LEU A 103 12.73 -14.51 -1.08
C LEU A 103 13.17 -15.64 -2.00
N ILE A 104 14.40 -15.57 -2.51
CA ILE A 104 15.03 -16.61 -3.35
C ILE A 104 15.09 -17.95 -2.62
N ALA A 105 15.50 -17.93 -1.35
CA ALA A 105 15.56 -19.15 -0.54
C ALA A 105 14.17 -19.81 -0.40
N ARG A 106 13.11 -19.01 -0.24
CA ARG A 106 11.74 -19.54 -0.16
C ARG A 106 11.22 -20.04 -1.49
N ALA A 107 11.46 -19.32 -2.57
CA ALA A 107 11.09 -19.78 -3.91
C ALA A 107 11.75 -21.13 -4.24
N ARG A 108 13.04 -21.30 -3.94
CA ARG A 108 13.75 -22.58 -4.08
C ARG A 108 13.17 -23.71 -3.21
N ALA A 109 12.59 -23.36 -2.08
CA ALA A 109 11.89 -24.31 -1.21
C ALA A 109 10.45 -24.63 -1.65
N GLY A 110 10.00 -24.09 -2.79
CA GLY A 110 8.68 -24.31 -3.36
C GLY A 110 7.58 -23.35 -2.85
N VAL A 111 7.93 -22.34 -2.06
CA VAL A 111 7.00 -21.30 -1.62
C VAL A 111 6.64 -20.39 -2.80
N LYS A 112 5.36 -20.03 -2.94
CA LYS A 112 4.89 -19.12 -4.00
C LYS A 112 5.27 -17.69 -3.67
N VAL A 113 6.35 -17.19 -4.27
CA VAL A 113 6.85 -15.82 -4.06
C VAL A 113 6.39 -14.89 -5.18
N ARG A 114 5.64 -13.83 -4.81
CA ARG A 114 5.18 -12.77 -5.72
C ARG A 114 5.66 -11.41 -5.21
N VAL A 115 6.30 -10.66 -6.08
CA VAL A 115 6.88 -9.36 -5.78
C VAL A 115 6.34 -8.32 -6.75
N LEU A 116 5.69 -7.28 -6.24
CA LEU A 116 5.19 -6.15 -6.99
C LEU A 116 5.99 -4.90 -6.62
N LEU A 117 6.63 -4.30 -7.61
CA LEU A 117 7.52 -3.16 -7.46
C LEU A 117 6.95 -1.96 -8.23
N ASP A 118 6.89 -0.78 -7.62
CA ASP A 118 6.62 0.42 -8.41
C ASP A 118 7.74 0.63 -9.43
N ALA A 119 7.38 0.82 -10.70
CA ALA A 119 8.35 0.87 -11.78
C ALA A 119 9.30 2.08 -11.72
N GLU A 120 8.87 3.20 -11.16
CA GLU A 120 9.71 4.40 -11.02
C GLU A 120 10.48 4.38 -9.69
N GLY A 121 9.79 4.05 -8.60
CA GLY A 121 10.41 3.99 -7.27
C GLY A 121 11.49 2.91 -7.17
N SER A 122 11.27 1.76 -7.79
CA SER A 122 12.19 0.62 -7.70
C SER A 122 13.11 0.46 -8.92
N LYS A 123 13.29 1.49 -9.74
CA LYS A 123 14.20 1.43 -10.90
C LYS A 123 15.66 1.16 -10.56
N ALA A 124 16.07 1.37 -9.32
CA ALA A 124 17.41 1.12 -8.81
C ALA A 124 17.57 -0.22 -8.06
N VAL A 125 16.61 -1.14 -8.21
CA VAL A 125 16.66 -2.48 -7.57
C VAL A 125 17.78 -3.36 -8.09
N GLY A 126 18.29 -3.08 -9.30
CA GLY A 126 19.32 -3.84 -9.99
C GLY A 126 18.76 -4.98 -10.85
N ASP A 127 19.04 -4.93 -12.16
CA ASP A 127 18.54 -5.93 -13.11
C ASP A 127 19.02 -7.35 -12.77
N ALA A 128 20.26 -7.48 -12.27
CA ALA A 128 20.85 -8.77 -11.89
C ALA A 128 20.08 -9.41 -10.72
N VAL A 129 19.65 -8.63 -9.72
CA VAL A 129 18.89 -9.12 -8.56
C VAL A 129 17.49 -9.56 -9.01
N VAL A 130 16.83 -8.74 -9.84
CA VAL A 130 15.51 -9.06 -10.41
C VAL A 130 15.57 -10.34 -11.23
N GLN A 131 16.59 -10.47 -12.10
CA GLN A 131 16.75 -11.66 -12.92
C GLN A 131 17.03 -12.90 -12.07
N GLN A 132 17.89 -12.79 -11.05
CA GLN A 132 18.17 -13.89 -10.11
C GLN A 132 16.89 -14.34 -9.36
N MET A 133 16.05 -13.40 -8.92
CA MET A 133 14.75 -13.74 -8.32
C MET A 133 13.86 -14.51 -9.31
N ARG A 134 13.77 -14.04 -10.54
CA ARG A 134 12.96 -14.69 -11.60
C ARG A 134 13.47 -16.09 -11.94
N ASP A 135 14.76 -16.28 -12.09
CA ASP A 135 15.40 -17.56 -12.43
C ASP A 135 15.19 -18.62 -11.32
N THR A 136 14.93 -18.16 -10.09
CA THR A 136 14.68 -19.06 -8.95
C THR A 136 13.20 -19.30 -8.67
N GLY A 137 12.30 -18.76 -9.51
CA GLY A 137 10.86 -18.98 -9.40
C GLY A 137 10.06 -17.88 -8.71
N CYS A 138 10.70 -16.76 -8.30
CA CYS A 138 9.97 -15.60 -7.85
C CYS A 138 9.26 -14.94 -9.06
N ARG A 139 8.00 -14.60 -8.91
CA ARG A 139 7.29 -13.79 -9.90
C ARG A 139 7.46 -12.33 -9.55
N VAL A 140 8.29 -11.61 -10.30
CA VAL A 140 8.57 -10.18 -10.10
C VAL A 140 7.88 -9.39 -11.21
N VAL A 141 6.98 -8.48 -10.81
CA VAL A 141 6.16 -7.63 -11.69
C VAL A 141 6.39 -6.17 -11.31
N PHE A 142 6.38 -5.29 -12.32
CA PHE A 142 6.48 -3.85 -12.10
C PHE A 142 5.13 -3.18 -12.33
N PHE A 143 4.68 -2.42 -11.34
CA PHE A 143 3.46 -1.63 -11.38
C PHE A 143 3.63 -0.42 -12.30
N HIS A 144 2.73 -0.27 -13.26
CA HIS A 144 2.71 0.81 -14.26
C HIS A 144 4.08 1.01 -14.96
N GLU A 145 4.69 -0.09 -15.37
CA GLU A 145 5.91 -0.05 -16.19
C GLU A 145 5.68 0.84 -17.45
N ARG A 146 6.71 1.59 -17.85
CA ARG A 146 6.64 2.49 -19.03
C ARG A 146 6.42 1.71 -20.33
N LYS A 147 5.19 1.33 -20.59
CA LYS A 147 4.72 0.67 -21.82
C LYS A 147 3.60 1.49 -22.46
N LEU A 148 3.38 1.34 -23.77
CA LEU A 148 2.33 2.06 -24.50
C LEU A 148 0.94 1.88 -23.88
N ARG A 149 0.65 0.71 -23.31
CA ARG A 149 -0.62 0.43 -22.62
C ARG A 149 -0.86 1.30 -21.39
N ASN A 150 0.20 1.85 -20.79
CA ASN A 150 0.15 2.59 -19.53
C ASN A 150 0.24 4.11 -19.72
N ILE A 151 0.14 4.63 -20.96
CA ILE A 151 0.30 6.08 -21.25
C ILE A 151 -0.62 6.94 -20.39
N GLY A 152 -1.86 6.51 -20.14
CA GLY A 152 -2.84 7.26 -19.33
C GLY A 152 -2.58 7.28 -17.82
N VAL A 153 -1.75 6.36 -17.31
CA VAL A 153 -1.50 6.13 -15.87
C VAL A 153 -0.02 6.20 -15.48
N LEU A 154 0.83 6.73 -16.37
CA LEU A 154 2.29 6.79 -16.14
C LEU A 154 2.70 7.61 -14.91
N ASN A 155 1.84 8.50 -14.43
CA ASN A 155 2.08 9.30 -13.23
C ASN A 155 1.48 8.69 -11.96
N ASP A 156 0.67 7.66 -12.08
CA ASP A 156 0.11 6.95 -10.93
C ASP A 156 1.18 6.04 -10.36
N ARG A 157 1.41 6.16 -9.05
CA ARG A 157 2.45 5.44 -8.33
C ARG A 157 1.84 4.51 -7.30
N ASP A 158 2.43 3.34 -7.18
CA ASP A 158 2.12 2.43 -6.08
C ASP A 158 2.99 2.78 -4.87
N HIS A 159 2.40 3.50 -3.92
CA HIS A 159 3.11 3.90 -2.70
C HIS A 159 2.84 2.96 -1.52
N ARG A 160 2.20 1.81 -1.76
CA ARG A 160 1.99 0.79 -0.74
C ARG A 160 3.31 0.11 -0.37
N LYS A 161 3.44 -0.26 0.90
CA LYS A 161 4.53 -1.08 1.41
C LYS A 161 3.90 -2.11 2.31
N LEU A 162 3.77 -3.31 1.79
CA LEU A 162 3.11 -4.41 2.48
C LEU A 162 3.77 -5.75 2.13
N VAL A 163 3.75 -6.65 3.09
CA VAL A 163 4.16 -8.04 2.91
C VAL A 163 3.14 -8.93 3.56
N ILE A 164 2.67 -9.95 2.85
CA ILE A 164 1.77 -10.96 3.38
C ILE A 164 2.48 -12.31 3.32
N ILE A 165 2.42 -13.07 4.42
CA ILE A 165 3.05 -14.36 4.56
C ILE A 165 1.99 -15.40 4.86
N ASP A 166 1.93 -16.43 4.01
CA ASP A 166 1.01 -17.56 4.09
C ASP A 166 -0.48 -17.15 4.21
N GLY A 167 -0.84 -15.92 3.82
CA GLY A 167 -2.16 -15.36 4.03
C GLY A 167 -2.58 -15.19 5.49
N ARG A 168 -1.65 -15.36 6.47
CA ARG A 168 -1.94 -15.46 7.92
C ARG A 168 -1.38 -14.32 8.74
N GLU A 169 -0.38 -13.64 8.23
CA GLU A 169 0.23 -12.47 8.83
C GLU A 169 0.55 -11.44 7.77
N ALA A 170 0.53 -10.17 8.15
CA ALA A 170 0.83 -9.09 7.23
C ALA A 170 1.68 -8.01 7.90
N PHE A 171 2.51 -7.38 7.11
CA PHE A 171 3.28 -6.19 7.48
C PHE A 171 2.81 -5.01 6.64
N VAL A 172 2.58 -3.86 7.28
CA VAL A 172 2.17 -2.61 6.61
C VAL A 172 2.87 -1.45 7.29
N GLY A 173 3.46 -0.54 6.52
CA GLY A 173 4.10 0.64 7.11
C GLY A 173 4.77 1.55 6.09
N GLY A 174 5.70 2.38 6.57
CA GLY A 174 6.45 3.33 5.75
C GLY A 174 7.77 2.80 5.22
N HIS A 175 8.34 1.76 5.83
CA HIS A 175 9.67 1.23 5.48
C HIS A 175 9.81 0.83 4.02
N CYS A 176 10.82 1.37 3.35
CA CYS A 176 11.22 0.98 2.01
C CYS A 176 12.46 0.07 2.06
N ILE A 177 12.71 -0.71 1.01
CA ILE A 177 13.84 -1.64 0.94
C ILE A 177 15.07 -0.90 0.42
N VAL A 178 15.62 -0.05 1.27
CA VAL A 178 16.86 0.72 1.01
C VAL A 178 17.66 0.90 2.30
N ASP A 179 18.98 1.01 2.20
CA ASP A 179 19.86 0.99 3.35
C ASP A 179 19.65 2.17 4.31
N GLU A 180 19.06 3.26 3.83
CA GLU A 180 18.71 4.44 4.64
C GLU A 180 17.63 4.14 5.72
N TRP A 181 16.96 2.98 5.69
CA TRP A 181 16.04 2.51 6.74
C TRP A 181 16.66 1.48 7.69
N LEU A 182 17.97 1.19 7.58
CA LEU A 182 18.69 0.36 8.56
C LEU A 182 19.03 1.18 9.82
N GLY A 183 19.35 0.47 10.93
CA GLY A 183 19.75 1.10 12.20
C GLY A 183 18.58 1.75 12.95
N ASP A 184 18.91 2.61 13.90
CA ASP A 184 17.95 3.21 14.83
C ASP A 184 17.68 4.72 14.58
N ALA A 185 18.09 5.22 13.41
CA ALA A 185 17.92 6.63 13.03
C ALA A 185 18.64 7.64 13.95
N GLU A 186 19.67 7.23 14.69
CA GLU A 186 20.38 8.10 15.65
C GLU A 186 21.42 9.00 15.01
N ASP A 187 21.87 8.68 13.82
CA ASP A 187 23.03 9.34 13.18
C ASP A 187 22.67 10.43 12.16
N GLY A 188 21.37 10.74 11.99
CA GLY A 188 20.86 11.70 11.00
C GLY A 188 21.06 11.29 9.53
N LYS A 189 21.52 10.06 9.27
CA LYS A 189 21.66 9.47 7.92
C LYS A 189 20.61 8.41 7.65
N HIS A 190 20.10 7.81 8.70
CA HIS A 190 19.07 6.79 8.64
C HIS A 190 17.69 7.37 8.96
N ASN A 191 16.68 6.83 8.33
CA ASN A 191 15.29 7.29 8.48
C ASN A 191 14.62 6.59 9.67
N ALA A 192 13.93 7.35 10.52
CA ALA A 192 13.01 6.82 11.50
C ALA A 192 11.69 6.45 10.81
N ASP A 193 11.15 5.27 11.11
CA ASP A 193 9.87 4.84 10.55
C ASP A 193 9.20 3.80 11.45
N ILE A 194 7.91 3.59 11.21
CA ILE A 194 7.09 2.61 11.93
C ILE A 194 6.39 1.71 10.94
N SER A 195 6.41 0.40 11.21
CA SER A 195 5.58 -0.58 10.52
C SER A 195 4.83 -1.45 11.52
N LEU A 196 3.71 -1.96 11.08
CA LEU A 196 2.82 -2.81 11.86
C LEU A 196 2.93 -4.27 11.39
N HIS A 197 3.12 -5.17 12.32
CA HIS A 197 2.96 -6.60 12.11
C HIS A 197 1.57 -7.02 12.59
N LEU A 198 0.75 -7.51 11.69
CA LEU A 198 -0.68 -7.75 11.86
C LEU A 198 -0.99 -9.23 11.87
N HIS A 199 -1.88 -9.64 12.78
CA HIS A 199 -2.47 -10.97 12.84
C HIS A 199 -3.98 -10.89 12.99
N GLY A 200 -4.68 -11.92 12.54
CA GLY A 200 -6.14 -12.01 12.61
C GLY A 200 -6.82 -11.65 11.29
N PRO A 201 -8.15 -11.51 11.30
CA PRO A 201 -8.96 -11.36 10.07
C PRO A 201 -8.60 -10.17 9.18
N ILE A 202 -7.97 -9.11 9.73
CA ILE A 202 -7.53 -7.93 8.96
C ILE A 202 -6.51 -8.28 7.86
N VAL A 203 -5.79 -9.40 8.00
CA VAL A 203 -4.81 -9.85 7.01
C VAL A 203 -5.45 -10.04 5.64
N HIS A 204 -6.71 -10.47 5.59
CA HIS A 204 -7.45 -10.58 4.32
C HIS A 204 -7.64 -9.22 3.63
N SER A 205 -7.83 -8.14 4.38
CA SER A 205 -7.91 -6.81 3.79
C SER A 205 -6.58 -6.38 3.18
N VAL A 206 -5.46 -6.66 3.85
CA VAL A 206 -4.12 -6.39 3.30
C VAL A 206 -3.83 -7.26 2.09
N GLN A 207 -4.20 -8.55 2.13
CA GLN A 207 -4.09 -9.45 1.00
C GLN A 207 -4.94 -8.98 -0.19
N SER A 208 -6.14 -8.45 0.05
CA SER A 208 -7.01 -7.90 -0.99
C SER A 208 -6.38 -6.67 -1.64
N ALA A 209 -5.70 -5.81 -0.87
CA ALA A 209 -4.98 -4.66 -1.39
C ALA A 209 -3.85 -5.09 -2.36
N PHE A 210 -3.05 -6.10 -2.00
CA PHE A 210 -2.06 -6.68 -2.90
C PHE A 210 -2.70 -7.28 -4.14
N SER A 211 -3.78 -8.07 -3.95
CA SER A 211 -4.47 -8.79 -5.03
C SER A 211 -5.01 -7.85 -6.09
N GLU A 212 -5.47 -6.67 -5.68
CA GLU A 212 -5.97 -5.64 -6.58
C GLU A 212 -4.90 -5.15 -7.56
N ASN A 213 -3.75 -4.69 -7.07
CA ASN A 213 -2.67 -4.21 -7.92
C ASN A 213 -2.04 -5.34 -8.73
N TRP A 214 -1.90 -6.53 -8.12
CA TRP A 214 -1.41 -7.71 -8.83
C TRP A 214 -2.30 -8.12 -10.00
N ALA A 215 -3.63 -8.17 -9.77
CA ALA A 215 -4.58 -8.49 -10.83
C ALA A 215 -4.60 -7.42 -11.94
N GLY A 216 -4.47 -6.14 -11.58
CA GLY A 216 -4.37 -5.04 -12.53
C GLY A 216 -3.18 -5.19 -13.49
N GLU A 217 -2.04 -5.65 -13.00
CA GLU A 217 -0.82 -5.81 -13.81
C GLU A 217 -0.74 -7.15 -14.53
N THR A 218 -1.29 -8.24 -13.97
CA THR A 218 -1.09 -9.61 -14.47
C THR A 218 -2.34 -10.26 -15.02
N GLY A 219 -3.54 -9.80 -14.65
CA GLY A 219 -4.81 -10.47 -14.93
C GLY A 219 -5.06 -11.71 -14.05
N GLU A 220 -4.14 -12.06 -13.12
CA GLU A 220 -4.29 -13.22 -12.25
C GLU A 220 -5.21 -12.89 -11.07
N LEU A 221 -6.28 -13.66 -10.91
CA LEU A 221 -7.15 -13.60 -9.74
C LEU A 221 -6.73 -14.65 -8.71
N PHE A 222 -6.61 -14.24 -7.47
CA PHE A 222 -6.25 -15.15 -6.38
C PHE A 222 -7.48 -15.88 -5.85
N VAL A 223 -7.32 -17.19 -5.69
CA VAL A 223 -8.33 -18.08 -5.10
C VAL A 223 -7.65 -19.16 -4.27
N GLY A 224 -8.33 -19.61 -3.22
CA GLY A 224 -7.87 -20.74 -2.43
C GLY A 224 -7.20 -20.38 -1.10
N ASN A 225 -6.96 -21.41 -0.31
CA ASN A 225 -6.51 -21.27 1.07
C ASN A 225 -5.04 -20.86 1.22
N ASP A 226 -4.25 -20.96 0.18
CA ASP A 226 -2.86 -20.49 0.16
C ASP A 226 -2.74 -18.96 0.09
N VAL A 227 -3.85 -18.28 -0.22
CA VAL A 227 -3.93 -16.81 -0.29
C VAL A 227 -4.95 -16.28 0.72
N PHE A 228 -6.10 -16.93 0.84
CA PHE A 228 -7.18 -16.56 1.75
C PHE A 228 -7.56 -17.75 2.67
N PRO A 229 -6.66 -18.15 3.59
CA PRO A 229 -6.98 -19.21 4.56
C PRO A 229 -8.06 -18.74 5.53
N THR A 230 -8.75 -19.66 6.18
CA THR A 230 -9.57 -19.31 7.34
C THR A 230 -8.68 -18.73 8.43
N LEU A 231 -9.06 -17.56 8.95
CA LEU A 231 -8.34 -16.85 10.00
C LEU A 231 -9.19 -16.79 11.27
N GLU A 232 -8.60 -17.24 12.37
CA GLU A 232 -9.19 -17.09 13.69
C GLU A 232 -8.85 -15.72 14.30
N PRO A 233 -9.66 -15.22 15.23
CA PRO A 233 -9.29 -14.04 16.00
C PRO A 233 -7.94 -14.22 16.70
N ALA A 234 -7.08 -13.21 16.60
CA ALA A 234 -5.75 -13.19 17.20
C ALA A 234 -5.65 -12.24 18.42
N GLY A 235 -6.68 -11.44 18.66
CA GLY A 235 -6.75 -10.45 19.73
C GLY A 235 -8.10 -9.75 19.76
N ASP A 236 -8.16 -8.60 20.39
CA ASP A 236 -9.39 -7.82 20.63
C ASP A 236 -9.44 -6.49 19.86
N ILE A 237 -8.45 -6.22 19.00
CA ILE A 237 -8.36 -4.94 18.32
C ILE A 237 -9.33 -4.90 17.13
N LEU A 238 -10.16 -3.83 17.09
CA LEU A 238 -10.92 -3.46 15.91
C LEU A 238 -10.01 -2.69 14.96
N MET A 239 -9.85 -3.17 13.74
CA MET A 239 -9.06 -2.52 12.70
C MET A 239 -9.91 -2.14 11.49
N HIS A 240 -9.54 -1.05 10.84
CA HIS A 240 -10.18 -0.59 9.62
C HIS A 240 -9.12 -0.34 8.55
N ALA A 241 -9.21 -1.09 7.45
CA ALA A 241 -8.34 -0.90 6.29
C ALA A 241 -9.05 -0.07 5.22
N VAL A 242 -8.36 0.92 4.69
CA VAL A 242 -8.81 1.71 3.54
C VAL A 242 -7.76 1.69 2.46
N PHE A 243 -8.22 1.63 1.22
CA PHE A 243 -7.36 1.60 0.04
C PHE A 243 -7.46 2.96 -0.66
N ALA A 244 -6.40 3.76 -0.57
CA ALA A 244 -6.32 5.00 -1.33
C ALA A 244 -5.93 4.69 -2.77
N LYS A 245 -6.69 5.27 -3.70
CA LYS A 245 -6.42 5.19 -5.15
C LYS A 245 -6.36 6.60 -5.73
N PRO A 246 -5.55 6.83 -6.78
CA PRO A 246 -5.51 8.13 -7.45
C PRO A 246 -6.82 8.49 -8.13
N GLU A 247 -7.59 7.50 -8.58
CA GLU A 247 -8.80 7.69 -9.38
C GLU A 247 -10.08 7.55 -8.56
N ASN A 248 -10.92 8.60 -8.62
CA ASN A 248 -12.35 8.59 -8.25
C ASN A 248 -12.76 7.98 -6.90
N SER A 249 -11.83 7.73 -6.00
CA SER A 249 -12.17 7.30 -4.66
C SER A 249 -12.52 8.50 -3.79
N ALA A 250 -13.49 8.33 -2.87
CA ALA A 250 -13.64 9.28 -1.78
C ALA A 250 -12.26 9.51 -1.14
N PRO A 251 -11.94 10.72 -0.66
CA PRO A 251 -10.65 11.02 -0.05
C PRO A 251 -10.55 10.34 1.33
N ALA A 252 -10.53 9.00 1.32
CA ALA A 252 -10.69 8.14 2.49
C ALA A 252 -9.67 8.47 3.58
N VAL A 253 -8.40 8.66 3.22
CA VAL A 253 -7.34 9.03 4.17
C VAL A 253 -7.59 10.42 4.75
N LYS A 254 -8.02 11.39 3.93
CA LYS A 254 -8.39 12.73 4.39
C LYS A 254 -9.55 12.67 5.37
N ILE A 255 -10.59 11.89 5.07
CA ILE A 255 -11.75 11.69 5.95
C ILE A 255 -11.32 11.12 7.29
N LEU A 256 -10.49 10.07 7.31
CA LEU A 256 -10.02 9.44 8.54
C LEU A 256 -9.17 10.40 9.37
N HIS A 257 -8.22 11.11 8.77
CA HIS A 257 -7.38 12.08 9.49
C HIS A 257 -8.24 13.24 10.03
N HIS A 258 -9.13 13.80 9.21
CA HIS A 258 -10.04 14.87 9.65
C HIS A 258 -10.88 14.42 10.84
N THR A 259 -11.49 13.25 10.76
CA THR A 259 -12.29 12.69 11.86
C THR A 259 -11.46 12.49 13.12
N ALA A 260 -10.26 11.91 13.00
CA ALA A 260 -9.37 11.69 14.15
C ALA A 260 -8.97 13.02 14.83
N ILE A 261 -8.68 14.05 14.04
CA ILE A 261 -8.34 15.39 14.55
C ILE A 261 -9.55 16.02 15.26
N CYS A 262 -10.74 15.98 14.65
CA CYS A 262 -11.94 16.56 15.24
C CYS A 262 -12.38 15.86 16.55
N LEU A 263 -12.15 14.56 16.66
CA LEU A 263 -12.52 13.78 17.85
C LEU A 263 -11.44 13.79 18.94
N ALA A 264 -10.26 14.33 18.69
CA ALA A 264 -9.18 14.35 19.65
C ALA A 264 -9.53 15.25 20.84
N ARG A 265 -9.49 14.69 22.08
CA ARG A 265 -9.90 15.40 23.31
C ARG A 265 -8.74 15.79 24.22
N ARG A 266 -7.53 15.23 24.04
CA ARG A 266 -6.39 15.47 24.93
C ARG A 266 -5.15 15.91 24.16
N ARG A 267 -4.71 15.13 23.17
CA ARG A 267 -3.45 15.32 22.46
C ARG A 267 -3.57 14.85 21.02
N ILE A 268 -2.89 15.54 20.12
CA ILE A 268 -2.66 15.12 18.75
C ILE A 268 -1.15 15.10 18.56
N TRP A 269 -0.63 13.96 18.14
CA TRP A 269 0.75 13.81 17.72
C TRP A 269 0.76 13.44 16.26
N ILE A 270 1.49 14.19 15.45
CA ILE A 270 1.60 13.97 14.02
C ILE A 270 3.08 13.79 13.72
N GLN A 271 3.44 12.65 13.13
CA GLN A 271 4.74 12.40 12.54
C GLN A 271 4.53 12.29 11.03
N ASN A 272 5.22 13.12 10.29
CA ASN A 272 5.14 13.15 8.82
C ASN A 272 6.55 13.38 8.27
N PRO A 273 6.97 12.63 7.21
CA PRO A 273 8.28 12.80 6.60
C PRO A 273 8.46 14.15 5.93
#